data_65e706d5162d174243996de2b9b53bc9
#
_entry.id   65e706d5162d174243996de2b9b53bc9
#
_cell.length_a   1.000
_cell.length_b   1.000
_cell.length_c   1.000
_cell.angle_alpha   90.00
_cell.angle_beta   90.00
_cell.angle_gamma   90.00
#
_symmetry.space_group_name_H-M   'P 1'
#
loop_
_entity.id
_entity.type
_entity.pdbx_description
1 polymer ?
#
loop_
_entity_poly.entity_id
_entity_poly.type
_entity_poly.pdbx_seq_one_letter_code
_entity_poly.pdbx_strand_id
1 'polypeptide(L)'
;MPQKKRSSRHTVIHGLCSLSLQTAGAVAITLATLSGAQAATSATDTIKAYKLCTGADNASHVLQGTIDQNMRNDVTAIHFKQSPAHASFDWHNDPEPQYVMTLSGTLAFETRTGEKFTLHPGQVLLAADNTGSGHRWKMVDDQPWRRGYVVLKPGAADSFVPNDPAAAKVCQ
;
A
#
# COMPACT_ATOMS: atom_id res chain seq x y z
N MET A 1 32.76 -5.02 -41.70
CA MET A 1 32.70 -3.84 -42.61
C MET A 1 32.38 -2.62 -41.81
N PRO A 2 32.97 -1.45 -42.16
CA PRO A 2 33.70 -0.70 -41.14
C PRO A 2 32.97 0.55 -40.60
N GLN A 3 33.46 0.96 -39.46
CA GLN A 3 33.22 2.22 -38.73
C GLN A 3 33.44 3.46 -39.63
N LYS A 4 32.63 4.50 -39.43
CA LYS A 4 32.96 5.84 -39.92
C LYS A 4 32.93 6.88 -38.77
N LYS A 5 34.15 7.14 -38.27
CA LYS A 5 34.47 8.33 -37.46
C LYS A 5 34.26 9.59 -38.27
N ARG A 6 33.65 10.61 -37.71
CA ARG A 6 33.82 11.99 -38.16
C ARG A 6 34.23 12.89 -37.00
N SER A 7 35.43 13.39 -37.17
CA SER A 7 36.07 14.49 -36.46
C SER A 7 35.69 15.83 -37.12
N SER A 8 35.48 16.89 -36.35
CA SER A 8 35.66 18.28 -36.80
C SER A 8 35.73 19.17 -35.55
N ARG A 9 36.85 19.62 -35.23
CA ARG A 9 37.64 20.82 -35.50
C ARG A 9 37.15 22.07 -34.78
N HIS A 10 38.07 22.53 -33.98
CA HIS A 10 38.13 23.80 -33.21
C HIS A 10 37.92 25.05 -34.09
N THR A 11 37.37 26.07 -33.50
CA THR A 11 37.69 27.47 -33.84
C THR A 11 37.77 28.31 -32.54
N VAL A 12 38.97 28.77 -32.29
CA VAL A 12 39.32 29.73 -31.26
C VAL A 12 39.16 31.12 -31.88
N ILE A 13 38.43 32.03 -31.21
CA ILE A 13 38.49 33.43 -31.54
C ILE A 13 38.85 34.19 -30.27
N HIS A 14 40.02 34.84 -30.31
CA HIS A 14 40.51 35.81 -29.35
C HIS A 14 39.90 37.18 -29.68
N GLY A 15 39.39 37.86 -28.67
CA GLY A 15 39.03 39.24 -28.72
C GLY A 15 39.35 39.94 -27.42
N LEU A 16 40.46 40.64 -27.39
CA LEU A 16 40.81 41.60 -26.34
C LEU A 16 40.00 42.90 -26.58
N CYS A 17 39.41 43.49 -25.54
CA CYS A 17 39.51 44.93 -25.34
C CYS A 17 38.94 45.42 -23.99
N SER A 18 39.80 46.11 -23.26
CA SER A 18 39.64 47.38 -22.52
C SER A 18 38.99 47.42 -21.14
N LEU A 19 39.83 47.80 -20.19
CA LEU A 19 39.56 48.35 -18.87
C LEU A 19 38.58 49.53 -18.91
N SER A 20 37.65 49.55 -17.96
CA SER A 20 37.20 50.78 -17.32
C SER A 20 36.86 50.52 -15.85
N LEU A 21 37.60 51.20 -15.03
CA LEU A 21 37.51 51.20 -13.56
C LEU A 21 36.35 52.12 -13.15
N GLN A 22 35.30 51.59 -12.53
CA GLN A 22 34.33 52.39 -11.78
C GLN A 22 34.04 51.71 -10.44
N THR A 23 34.49 52.39 -9.40
CA THR A 23 34.19 52.11 -8.00
C THR A 23 32.77 52.57 -7.69
N ALA A 24 31.87 51.66 -7.42
CA ALA A 24 30.60 51.96 -6.75
C ALA A 24 30.38 50.93 -5.67
N GLY A 25 30.38 51.38 -4.43
CA GLY A 25 30.15 50.54 -3.26
C GLY A 25 28.75 49.92 -3.29
N ALA A 26 28.69 48.64 -3.38
CA ALA A 26 27.46 47.87 -3.19
C ALA A 26 27.45 47.28 -1.78
N VAL A 27 26.55 47.82 -0.95
CA VAL A 27 26.18 47.21 0.33
C VAL A 27 25.46 45.89 -0.01
N ALA A 28 26.13 44.79 0.21
CA ALA A 28 25.54 43.46 0.09
C ALA A 28 24.65 43.19 1.30
N ILE A 29 23.33 43.39 1.12
CA ILE A 29 22.35 42.87 2.09
C ILE A 29 22.22 41.37 1.84
N THR A 30 22.88 40.57 2.69
CA THR A 30 22.70 39.13 2.73
C THR A 30 21.34 38.83 3.36
N LEU A 31 20.34 38.56 2.51
CA LEU A 31 19.12 37.90 2.98
C LEU A 31 19.48 36.46 3.38
N ALA A 32 19.59 36.22 4.69
CA ALA A 32 19.62 34.86 5.21
C ALA A 32 18.23 34.22 5.00
N THR A 33 18.10 33.38 3.97
CA THR A 33 16.94 32.52 3.83
C THR A 33 17.00 31.45 4.93
N LEU A 34 16.20 31.63 5.98
CA LEU A 34 15.90 30.55 6.90
C LEU A 34 15.14 29.47 6.11
N SER A 35 15.87 28.51 5.60
CA SER A 35 15.28 27.24 5.16
C SER A 35 14.75 26.52 6.40
N GLY A 36 13.47 26.74 6.70
CA GLY A 36 12.77 25.93 7.69
C GLY A 36 12.82 24.48 7.22
N ALA A 37 13.65 23.67 7.86
CA ALA A 37 13.57 22.22 7.74
C ALA A 37 12.19 21.81 8.30
N GLN A 38 11.21 21.64 7.40
CA GLN A 38 9.98 20.92 7.75
C GLN A 38 10.41 19.50 8.15
N ALA A 39 10.35 19.21 9.45
CA ALA A 39 10.40 17.85 9.92
C ALA A 39 9.25 17.11 9.22
N ALA A 40 9.59 16.28 8.24
CA ALA A 40 8.66 15.30 7.73
C ALA A 40 8.26 14.45 8.94
N THR A 41 7.03 14.62 9.44
CA THR A 41 6.43 13.68 10.35
C THR A 41 6.48 12.34 9.62
N SER A 42 7.35 11.46 10.08
CA SER A 42 7.36 10.05 9.67
C SER A 42 5.96 9.52 9.99
N ALA A 43 5.10 9.43 8.99
CA ALA A 43 3.94 8.56 9.09
C ALA A 43 4.53 7.22 9.50
N THR A 44 4.17 6.72 10.68
CA THR A 44 4.55 5.38 11.12
C THR A 44 4.16 4.45 10.00
N ASP A 45 5.15 3.85 9.35
CA ASP A 45 4.97 2.99 8.18
C ASP A 45 4.38 1.66 8.68
N THR A 46 3.06 1.67 8.86
CA THR A 46 2.30 0.52 9.37
C THR A 46 1.70 -0.25 8.21
N ILE A 47 1.67 -1.56 8.32
CA ILE A 47 1.02 -2.43 7.34
C ILE A 47 -0.50 -2.23 7.48
N LYS A 48 -1.10 -1.55 6.51
CA LYS A 48 -2.56 -1.35 6.47
C LYS A 48 -3.28 -2.67 6.29
N ALA A 49 -4.34 -2.87 7.03
CA ALA A 49 -5.11 -4.10 6.98
C ALA A 49 -6.62 -3.86 7.04
N TYR A 50 -7.36 -4.82 6.52
CA TYR A 50 -8.80 -4.98 6.70
C TYR A 50 -9.06 -6.32 7.38
N LYS A 51 -10.13 -6.40 8.15
CA LYS A 51 -10.64 -7.67 8.70
C LYS A 51 -12.09 -7.85 8.26
N LEU A 52 -12.37 -8.96 7.60
CA LEU A 52 -13.73 -9.47 7.45
C LEU A 52 -14.03 -10.37 8.64
N CYS A 53 -15.16 -10.20 9.27
CA CYS A 53 -15.59 -11.02 10.41
C CYS A 53 -17.11 -11.27 10.38
N THR A 54 -17.54 -12.31 11.06
CA THR A 54 -18.97 -12.55 11.32
C THR A 54 -19.38 -11.87 12.61
N GLY A 55 -20.39 -11.01 12.56
CA GLY A 55 -20.97 -10.36 13.73
C GLY A 55 -21.99 -11.22 14.47
N ALA A 56 -22.43 -10.76 15.65
CA ALA A 56 -23.49 -11.40 16.42
C ALA A 56 -24.85 -11.44 15.68
N ASP A 57 -25.03 -10.55 14.72
CA ASP A 57 -26.17 -10.48 13.80
C ASP A 57 -26.08 -11.52 12.65
N ASN A 58 -25.06 -12.37 12.67
CA ASN A 58 -24.74 -13.34 11.62
C ASN A 58 -24.46 -12.70 10.24
N ALA A 59 -24.09 -11.45 10.19
CA ALA A 59 -23.67 -10.75 8.99
C ALA A 59 -22.13 -10.68 8.90
N SER A 60 -21.62 -10.58 7.67
CA SER A 60 -20.21 -10.27 7.42
C SER A 60 -20.00 -8.77 7.49
N HIS A 61 -19.06 -8.34 8.32
CA HIS A 61 -18.66 -6.95 8.54
C HIS A 61 -17.19 -6.72 8.17
N VAL A 62 -16.83 -5.45 7.91
CA VAL A 62 -15.46 -5.07 7.63
C VAL A 62 -14.93 -4.09 8.69
N LEU A 63 -13.74 -4.35 9.20
CA LEU A 63 -12.97 -3.44 10.03
C LEU A 63 -11.75 -2.96 9.28
N GLN A 64 -11.38 -1.70 9.49
CA GLN A 64 -10.10 -1.14 9.05
C GLN A 64 -9.11 -1.11 10.20
N GLY A 65 -7.86 -1.38 9.90
CA GLY A 65 -6.81 -1.43 10.91
C GLY A 65 -5.41 -1.58 10.34
N THR A 66 -4.55 -2.13 11.15
CA THR A 66 -3.14 -2.40 10.84
C THR A 66 -2.75 -3.78 11.36
N ILE A 67 -1.56 -4.24 10.99
CA ILE A 67 -0.97 -5.47 11.52
C ILE A 67 0.01 -5.11 12.64
N ASP A 68 -0.12 -5.77 13.80
CA ASP A 68 0.92 -5.75 14.83
C ASP A 68 2.15 -6.52 14.34
N GLN A 69 3.22 -5.80 14.05
CA GLN A 69 4.46 -6.35 13.48
C GLN A 69 5.29 -7.14 14.50
N ASN A 70 4.98 -7.04 15.79
CA ASN A 70 5.68 -7.73 16.87
C ASN A 70 5.01 -9.06 17.25
N MET A 71 3.75 -9.25 16.87
CA MET A 71 3.00 -10.47 17.16
C MET A 71 3.39 -11.58 16.20
N ARG A 72 3.54 -12.79 16.73
CA ARG A 72 3.70 -14.04 15.95
C ARG A 72 2.39 -14.79 15.95
N ASN A 73 1.98 -15.27 14.78
CA ASN A 73 0.75 -16.03 14.64
C ASN A 73 1.04 -17.53 14.52
N ASP A 74 0.20 -18.36 15.16
CA ASP A 74 0.20 -19.78 14.94
C ASP A 74 -0.54 -20.11 13.64
N VAL A 75 0.15 -20.77 12.72
CA VAL A 75 -0.36 -21.06 11.37
C VAL A 75 -0.35 -22.54 11.08
N THR A 76 -1.26 -22.99 10.22
CA THR A 76 -1.34 -24.37 9.74
C THR A 76 -0.78 -24.52 8.33
N ALA A 77 -0.89 -23.51 7.50
CA ALA A 77 -0.46 -23.55 6.10
C ALA A 77 -0.09 -22.17 5.56
N ILE A 78 0.77 -22.18 4.55
CA ILE A 78 1.04 -21.03 3.67
C ILE A 78 0.90 -21.53 2.24
N HIS A 79 0.16 -20.82 1.40
CA HIS A 79 0.06 -21.13 -0.02
C HIS A 79 -0.12 -19.85 -0.86
N PHE A 80 0.05 -19.96 -2.18
CA PHE A 80 -0.02 -18.83 -3.09
C PHE A 80 -1.04 -19.10 -4.19
N LYS A 81 -1.66 -18.02 -4.67
CA LYS A 81 -2.64 -18.10 -5.76
C LYS A 81 -2.51 -16.88 -6.68
N GLN A 82 -2.84 -17.09 -7.95
CA GLN A 82 -3.00 -16.02 -8.92
C GLN A 82 -4.38 -16.12 -9.56
N SER A 83 -5.04 -14.97 -9.72
CA SER A 83 -6.23 -14.81 -10.56
C SER A 83 -5.89 -13.86 -11.71
N PRO A 84 -6.43 -14.07 -12.91
CA PRO A 84 -6.18 -13.16 -14.04
C PRO A 84 -6.76 -11.77 -13.75
N ALA A 85 -6.29 -10.76 -14.49
CA ALA A 85 -6.90 -9.43 -14.48
C ALA A 85 -8.41 -9.54 -14.79
N HIS A 86 -9.20 -8.62 -14.23
CA HIS A 86 -10.67 -8.57 -14.36
C HIS A 86 -11.44 -9.76 -13.75
N ALA A 87 -10.75 -10.67 -13.06
CA ALA A 87 -11.44 -11.74 -12.34
C ALA A 87 -12.35 -11.18 -11.24
N SER A 88 -13.38 -11.91 -10.94
CA SER A 88 -14.29 -11.65 -9.82
C SER A 88 -14.69 -12.96 -9.16
N PHE A 89 -15.17 -12.86 -7.94
CA PHE A 89 -15.75 -14.00 -7.23
C PHE A 89 -17.03 -13.52 -6.54
N ASP A 90 -18.09 -14.25 -6.75
CA ASP A 90 -19.42 -13.90 -6.24
C ASP A 90 -19.52 -14.21 -4.74
N TRP A 91 -20.68 -14.02 -4.16
CA TRP A 91 -20.95 -14.15 -2.72
C TRP A 91 -20.46 -15.48 -2.14
N HIS A 92 -19.56 -15.41 -1.18
CA HIS A 92 -18.97 -16.57 -0.52
C HIS A 92 -18.47 -16.18 0.88
N ASN A 93 -18.25 -17.18 1.71
CA ASN A 93 -17.54 -17.08 2.97
C ASN A 93 -16.11 -17.61 2.78
N ASP A 94 -15.18 -17.15 3.60
CA ASP A 94 -13.88 -17.80 3.65
C ASP A 94 -14.00 -19.18 4.31
N PRO A 95 -13.28 -20.20 3.82
CA PRO A 95 -13.39 -21.55 4.38
C PRO A 95 -12.79 -21.65 5.79
N GLU A 96 -11.80 -20.83 6.09
CA GLU A 96 -11.05 -20.82 7.36
C GLU A 96 -10.41 -19.43 7.59
N PRO A 97 -10.12 -19.06 8.85
CA PRO A 97 -9.47 -17.77 9.14
C PRO A 97 -8.06 -17.72 8.52
N GLN A 98 -7.81 -16.69 7.72
CA GLN A 98 -6.53 -16.56 7.01
C GLN A 98 -6.17 -15.10 6.71
N TYR A 99 -4.88 -14.83 6.71
CA TYR A 99 -4.39 -13.60 6.08
C TYR A 99 -4.26 -13.77 4.58
N VAL A 100 -4.66 -12.76 3.84
CA VAL A 100 -4.47 -12.63 2.41
C VAL A 100 -3.53 -11.46 2.17
N MET A 101 -2.28 -11.76 1.86
CA MET A 101 -1.26 -10.75 1.54
C MET A 101 -1.32 -10.44 0.05
N THR A 102 -1.75 -9.25 -0.31
CA THR A 102 -1.86 -8.82 -1.72
C THR A 102 -0.50 -8.37 -2.24
N LEU A 103 0.03 -9.09 -3.22
CA LEU A 103 1.33 -8.83 -3.85
C LEU A 103 1.19 -7.97 -5.12
N SER A 104 0.12 -8.16 -5.88
CA SER A 104 -0.23 -7.34 -7.06
C SER A 104 -1.73 -7.41 -7.32
N GLY A 105 -2.24 -6.43 -8.06
CA GLY A 105 -3.67 -6.30 -8.37
C GLY A 105 -4.43 -5.54 -7.28
N THR A 106 -5.45 -4.79 -7.71
CA THR A 106 -6.32 -4.01 -6.84
C THR A 106 -7.73 -4.57 -6.89
N LEU A 107 -8.36 -4.76 -5.74
CA LEU A 107 -9.66 -5.40 -5.63
C LEU A 107 -10.66 -4.51 -4.89
N ALA A 108 -11.88 -4.45 -5.40
CA ALA A 108 -13.03 -3.93 -4.67
C ALA A 108 -13.79 -5.08 -4.02
N PHE A 109 -13.98 -4.98 -2.72
CA PHE A 109 -14.74 -5.91 -1.89
C PHE A 109 -16.07 -5.30 -1.48
N GLU A 110 -17.08 -6.13 -1.25
CA GLU A 110 -18.39 -5.75 -0.76
C GLU A 110 -18.98 -6.86 0.11
N THR A 111 -19.51 -6.51 1.28
CA THR A 111 -20.30 -7.40 2.14
C THR A 111 -21.78 -7.33 1.77
N ARG A 112 -22.61 -8.30 2.19
CA ARG A 112 -24.07 -8.23 1.99
C ARG A 112 -24.75 -7.12 2.77
N THR A 113 -24.11 -6.58 3.80
CA THR A 113 -24.56 -5.39 4.53
C THR A 113 -24.30 -4.09 3.77
N GLY A 114 -23.60 -4.17 2.61
CA GLY A 114 -23.27 -3.01 1.76
C GLY A 114 -22.00 -2.30 2.12
N GLU A 115 -21.24 -2.78 3.10
CA GLU A 115 -19.91 -2.24 3.44
C GLU A 115 -18.92 -2.55 2.31
N LYS A 116 -18.07 -1.57 1.98
CA LYS A 116 -17.14 -1.67 0.85
C LYS A 116 -15.74 -1.23 1.24
N PHE A 117 -14.74 -1.88 0.66
CA PHE A 117 -13.36 -1.44 0.76
C PHE A 117 -12.58 -1.83 -0.50
N THR A 118 -11.43 -1.18 -0.67
CA THR A 118 -10.50 -1.50 -1.75
C THR A 118 -9.20 -2.02 -1.15
N LEU A 119 -8.77 -3.19 -1.60
CA LEU A 119 -7.53 -3.84 -1.18
C LEU A 119 -6.46 -3.61 -2.26
N HIS A 120 -5.35 -3.01 -1.85
CA HIS A 120 -4.22 -2.67 -2.72
C HIS A 120 -3.00 -3.57 -2.45
N PRO A 121 -2.05 -3.66 -3.39
CA PRO A 121 -0.77 -4.31 -3.16
C PRO A 121 -0.07 -3.76 -1.90
N GLY A 122 0.54 -4.65 -1.11
CA GLY A 122 1.16 -4.32 0.17
C GLY A 122 0.21 -4.24 1.36
N GLN A 123 -1.10 -4.30 1.14
CA GLN A 123 -2.10 -4.38 2.21
C GLN A 123 -2.46 -5.84 2.50
N VAL A 124 -2.97 -6.07 3.71
CA VAL A 124 -3.35 -7.39 4.21
C VAL A 124 -4.86 -7.42 4.49
N LEU A 125 -5.52 -8.49 4.06
CA LEU A 125 -6.87 -8.82 4.49
C LEU A 125 -6.80 -9.99 5.48
N LEU A 126 -7.33 -9.82 6.67
CA LEU A 126 -7.69 -10.94 7.54
C LEU A 126 -9.12 -11.37 7.20
N ALA A 127 -9.24 -12.47 6.49
CA ALA A 127 -10.50 -13.07 6.09
C ALA A 127 -10.94 -14.06 7.18
N ALA A 128 -11.95 -13.68 7.96
CA ALA A 128 -12.45 -14.43 9.12
C ALA A 128 -13.99 -14.43 9.20
N ASP A 129 -14.68 -14.10 8.11
CA ASP A 129 -16.15 -14.22 8.01
C ASP A 129 -16.59 -15.61 7.56
N ASN A 130 -16.10 -16.63 8.27
CA ASN A 130 -16.27 -18.05 7.90
C ASN A 130 -17.72 -18.53 7.96
N THR A 131 -18.60 -17.84 8.67
CA THR A 131 -19.98 -18.26 8.92
C THR A 131 -21.03 -17.20 8.56
N GLY A 132 -20.69 -15.97 8.40
CA GLY A 132 -21.62 -14.85 8.18
C GLY A 132 -22.33 -14.86 6.83
N SER A 133 -22.88 -13.72 6.46
CA SER A 133 -23.60 -13.54 5.19
C SER A 133 -22.70 -13.56 3.94
N GLY A 134 -21.39 -13.53 4.15
CA GLY A 134 -20.38 -13.57 3.10
C GLY A 134 -20.10 -12.22 2.45
N HIS A 135 -19.10 -12.27 1.59
CA HIS A 135 -18.61 -11.13 0.81
C HIS A 135 -18.40 -11.53 -0.66
N ARG A 136 -18.20 -10.53 -1.51
CA ARG A 136 -17.76 -10.72 -2.89
C ARG A 136 -16.63 -9.76 -3.23
N TRP A 137 -15.89 -10.06 -4.28
CA TRP A 137 -14.85 -9.18 -4.76
C TRP A 137 -14.77 -9.17 -6.30
N LYS A 138 -14.20 -8.08 -6.82
CA LYS A 138 -13.82 -7.96 -8.23
C LYS A 138 -12.52 -7.19 -8.34
N MET A 139 -11.73 -7.54 -9.34
CA MET A 139 -10.55 -6.76 -9.71
C MET A 139 -10.96 -5.46 -10.38
N VAL A 140 -10.23 -4.38 -10.10
CA VAL A 140 -10.52 -3.02 -10.60
C VAL A 140 -9.37 -2.41 -11.40
N ASP A 141 -8.31 -3.18 -11.61
CA ASP A 141 -7.18 -2.81 -12.46
C ASP A 141 -6.84 -3.92 -13.49
N ASP A 142 -5.85 -3.65 -14.35
CA ASP A 142 -5.41 -4.55 -15.42
C ASP A 142 -4.30 -5.52 -14.97
N GLN A 143 -3.97 -5.56 -13.67
CA GLN A 143 -2.96 -6.45 -13.15
C GLN A 143 -3.57 -7.76 -12.65
N PRO A 144 -2.89 -8.91 -12.79
CA PRO A 144 -3.34 -10.13 -12.15
C PRO A 144 -3.24 -10.02 -10.63
N TRP A 145 -4.22 -10.57 -9.92
CA TRP A 145 -4.14 -10.67 -8.47
C TRP A 145 -3.22 -11.81 -8.04
N ARG A 146 -2.02 -11.47 -7.59
CA ARG A 146 -1.09 -12.39 -6.94
C ARG A 146 -1.18 -12.21 -5.44
N ARG A 147 -1.30 -13.30 -4.70
CA ARG A 147 -1.47 -13.25 -3.26
C ARG A 147 -0.87 -14.46 -2.56
N GLY A 148 -0.44 -14.23 -1.31
CA GLY A 148 -0.12 -15.28 -0.36
C GLY A 148 -1.24 -15.42 0.65
N TYR A 149 -1.58 -16.65 0.99
CA TYR A 149 -2.46 -17.01 2.09
C TYR A 149 -1.65 -17.55 3.26
N VAL A 150 -1.95 -17.06 4.46
CA VAL A 150 -1.41 -17.58 5.72
C VAL A 150 -2.59 -18.05 6.56
N VAL A 151 -2.81 -19.36 6.58
CA VAL A 151 -3.95 -19.97 7.26
C VAL A 151 -3.67 -20.06 8.75
N LEU A 152 -4.53 -19.46 9.55
CA LEU A 152 -4.40 -19.48 11.00
C LEU A 152 -4.78 -20.84 11.58
N LYS A 153 -4.11 -21.24 12.65
CA LYS A 153 -4.53 -22.39 13.42
C LYS A 153 -5.87 -22.11 14.09
N PRO A 154 -6.81 -23.07 14.14
CA PRO A 154 -8.09 -22.85 14.83
C PRO A 154 -7.90 -22.35 16.25
N GLY A 155 -8.55 -21.21 16.58
CA GLY A 155 -8.46 -20.57 17.88
C GLY A 155 -7.18 -19.75 18.12
N ALA A 156 -6.29 -19.63 17.14
CA ALA A 156 -5.13 -18.75 17.25
C ALA A 156 -5.56 -17.28 17.31
N ALA A 157 -4.83 -16.50 18.11
CA ALA A 157 -4.97 -15.05 18.07
C ALA A 157 -4.45 -14.51 16.73
N ASP A 158 -5.03 -13.40 16.27
CA ASP A 158 -4.60 -12.70 15.06
C ASP A 158 -3.86 -11.39 15.39
N SER A 159 -3.03 -10.93 14.46
CA SER A 159 -2.23 -9.69 14.58
C SER A 159 -2.99 -8.43 14.13
N PHE A 160 -4.29 -8.49 13.90
CA PHE A 160 -5.05 -7.33 13.46
C PHE A 160 -5.31 -6.36 14.61
N VAL A 161 -4.97 -5.08 14.40
CA VAL A 161 -5.22 -3.99 15.34
C VAL A 161 -6.22 -3.03 14.71
N PRO A 162 -7.47 -2.95 15.19
CA PRO A 162 -8.48 -2.07 14.62
C PRO A 162 -8.13 -0.60 14.83
N ASN A 163 -8.39 0.24 13.83
CA ASN A 163 -8.25 1.70 13.96
C ASN A 163 -9.24 2.28 14.97
N ASP A 164 -10.43 1.67 15.07
CA ASP A 164 -11.46 2.01 16.05
C ASP A 164 -11.80 0.77 16.90
N PRO A 165 -11.33 0.73 18.16
CA PRO A 165 -11.66 -0.36 19.07
C PRO A 165 -13.16 -0.48 19.39
N ALA A 166 -13.94 0.61 19.28
CA ALA A 166 -15.39 0.56 19.50
C ALA A 166 -16.09 -0.16 18.35
N ALA A 167 -15.68 0.11 17.09
CA ALA A 167 -16.20 -0.59 15.93
C ALA A 167 -15.84 -2.08 15.94
N ALA A 168 -14.72 -2.46 16.56
CA ALA A 168 -14.30 -3.86 16.65
C ALA A 168 -15.27 -4.77 17.42
N LYS A 169 -16.15 -4.20 18.24
CA LYS A 169 -17.16 -4.96 19.00
C LYS A 169 -18.16 -5.70 18.10
N VAL A 170 -18.32 -5.28 16.85
CA VAL A 170 -19.20 -5.97 15.91
C VAL A 170 -18.73 -7.40 15.61
N CYS A 171 -17.43 -7.66 15.74
CA CYS A 171 -16.78 -8.96 15.46
C CYS A 171 -16.63 -9.85 16.72
N GLN A 172 -17.37 -9.58 17.80
CA GLN A 172 -17.25 -10.30 19.07
C GLN A 172 -18.50 -11.13 19.36
#